data_df81fa840ce58687c20b28804852214d
#
_entry.id   df81fa840ce58687c20b28804852214d
#
_cell.length_a   1.000
_cell.length_b   1.000
_cell.length_c   1.000
_cell.angle_alpha   90.00
_cell.angle_beta   90.00
_cell.angle_gamma   90.00
#
_symmetry.space_group_name_H-M   'P 1'
#
loop_
_entity.id
_entity.type
_entity.pdbx_description
1 polymer ?
#
loop_
_entity_poly.entity_id
_entity_poly.type
_entity_poly.pdbx_seq_one_letter_code
_entity_poly.pdbx_strand_id
1 'polypeptide(L)'
;MLKKSLVVLLSMTTLASCGGGNSETQTPIESGFAMCSVPDQNAVFFEFLQNTYLWYDQLPASIDPEAYNSVNAMLDDVRFEQDRFSGFSEKQAFDDFFENATFVGFGFSSDSASDPNAYIVRYVFGGSAAEQAGLARGDRLTNINGFSIAQIADQQLSNETVFGPNEEGFTIAVTFTKPDNTVVNTQMSKSAVGTNTVFATQVIPSNAGSVGYLSFQNGFIEPSDDELIAAFAELATQNVDELILDLRYNPGGRVSVAGNLASFISGSVADGEVFTTLEYNDKNADRDFTVSFSDRINALDLTRVVILTTSSTCSASELIINGLAPHMDVVTVGSATCGKPVGQSPDEYCDMVLSAINFRTVNSLGEGDYFDGLPATCSVEDQIVADWGSLDDPVLAAAVDYLNTGSCGLQAAGKSLLSITPPPKLHYQALLTEHLH
;
A
#
# COMPACT_ATOMS: atom_id res chain seq x y z
N MET A 1 -30.62 13.62 55.68
CA MET A 1 -29.48 14.24 56.36
C MET A 1 -28.70 15.08 55.32
N LEU A 2 -28.73 16.37 55.54
CA LEU A 2 -28.06 17.40 54.73
C LEU A 2 -26.54 17.33 54.80
N LYS A 3 -25.81 17.58 53.73
CA LYS A 3 -24.48 18.25 53.70
C LYS A 3 -24.25 18.80 52.30
N LYS A 4 -24.48 20.04 52.12
CA LYS A 4 -23.69 21.33 52.14
C LYS A 4 -22.61 21.33 51.08
N SER A 5 -22.93 22.18 50.08
CA SER A 5 -22.03 22.74 49.04
C SER A 5 -20.95 23.62 49.65
N LEU A 6 -19.74 23.58 49.13
CA LEU A 6 -18.74 24.62 49.40
C LEU A 6 -18.27 25.22 48.03
N VAL A 7 -18.65 26.46 47.80
CA VAL A 7 -18.19 27.32 46.72
C VAL A 7 -16.92 27.99 47.21
N VAL A 8 -15.80 27.88 46.50
CA VAL A 8 -14.60 28.70 46.70
C VAL A 8 -14.44 29.61 45.50
N LEU A 9 -14.70 30.90 45.79
CA LEU A 9 -14.27 32.02 44.94
C LEU A 9 -12.75 32.19 45.11
N LEU A 10 -11.99 32.28 44.02
CA LEU A 10 -10.62 32.77 44.06
C LEU A 10 -10.51 34.00 43.13
N SER A 11 -10.11 35.08 43.75
CA SER A 11 -9.98 36.43 43.21
C SER A 11 -8.76 36.54 42.27
N MET A 12 -8.97 37.28 41.16
CA MET A 12 -7.93 37.80 40.30
C MET A 12 -7.13 38.92 41.00
N THR A 13 -5.81 38.79 40.98
CA THR A 13 -4.90 39.92 41.18
C THR A 13 -4.01 40.06 39.91
N THR A 14 -4.22 41.19 39.26
CA THR A 14 -3.36 41.67 38.17
C THR A 14 -2.04 42.18 38.72
N LEU A 15 -0.92 41.69 38.19
CA LEU A 15 0.39 42.33 38.34
C LEU A 15 0.89 42.70 36.93
N ALA A 16 0.90 44.01 36.68
CA ALA A 16 1.61 44.56 35.54
C ALA A 16 3.10 44.64 35.85
N SER A 17 3.93 44.01 34.95
CA SER A 17 5.36 44.26 34.94
C SER A 17 5.76 44.67 33.53
N CYS A 18 6.22 45.91 33.39
CA CYS A 18 6.92 46.39 32.22
C CYS A 18 8.34 45.85 32.19
N GLY A 19 8.71 45.18 31.08
CA GLY A 19 10.06 44.79 30.76
C GLY A 19 10.19 44.73 29.24
N GLY A 20 10.79 45.76 28.63
CA GLY A 20 11.04 45.80 27.19
C GLY A 20 12.09 44.79 26.78
N GLY A 21 11.73 43.97 25.83
CA GLY A 21 12.62 43.12 25.05
C GLY A 21 12.06 43.06 23.65
N ASN A 22 12.78 43.56 22.67
CA ASN A 22 12.45 43.42 21.26
C ASN A 22 12.38 41.95 20.91
N SER A 23 11.19 41.38 20.93
CA SER A 23 10.89 40.17 20.16
C SER A 23 10.53 40.67 18.76
N GLU A 24 11.41 40.44 17.82
CA GLU A 24 11.00 40.39 16.41
C GLU A 24 9.89 39.34 16.31
N THR A 25 8.67 39.80 16.28
CA THR A 25 7.53 39.01 15.79
C THR A 25 7.87 38.69 14.34
N GLN A 26 8.27 37.45 14.09
CA GLN A 26 8.14 36.91 12.76
C GLN A 26 6.66 37.03 12.39
N THR A 27 6.35 38.02 11.55
CA THR A 27 5.11 38.07 10.84
C THR A 27 4.97 36.74 10.09
N PRO A 28 3.84 36.02 10.24
CA PRO A 28 3.53 34.97 9.30
C PRO A 28 3.68 35.56 7.89
N ILE A 29 4.38 34.91 7.02
CA ILE A 29 4.36 35.22 5.60
C ILE A 29 2.88 35.10 5.22
N GLU A 30 2.19 36.24 5.10
CA GLU A 30 0.91 36.29 4.39
C GLU A 30 1.27 35.87 2.95
N SER A 31 1.25 34.57 2.67
CA SER A 31 1.17 34.08 1.30
C SER A 31 -0.13 34.64 0.75
N GLY A 32 -0.02 35.53 -0.22
CA GLY A 32 -1.18 36.16 -0.87
C GLY A 32 -2.08 35.21 -1.66
N PHE A 33 -2.01 33.91 -1.35
CA PHE A 33 -2.80 32.84 -1.94
C PHE A 33 -4.02 32.56 -1.05
N ALA A 34 -5.05 33.38 -1.20
CA ALA A 34 -6.29 33.26 -0.43
C ALA A 34 -7.38 32.48 -1.18
N MET A 35 -7.06 31.81 -2.30
CA MET A 35 -8.06 31.11 -3.11
C MET A 35 -7.52 29.77 -3.60
N CYS A 36 -8.32 28.71 -3.44
CA CYS A 36 -8.01 27.37 -3.87
C CYS A 36 -8.28 27.14 -5.37
N SER A 37 -7.92 28.11 -6.21
CA SER A 37 -8.00 27.92 -7.65
C SER A 37 -6.93 26.94 -8.13
N VAL A 38 -7.15 26.35 -9.31
CA VAL A 38 -6.14 25.43 -9.90
C VAL A 38 -4.78 26.10 -10.04
N PRO A 39 -4.66 27.36 -10.51
CA PRO A 39 -3.36 28.05 -10.55
C PRO A 39 -2.73 28.23 -9.16
N ASP A 40 -3.52 28.52 -8.12
CA ASP A 40 -2.99 28.62 -6.75
C ASP A 40 -2.44 27.27 -6.26
N GLN A 41 -3.17 26.18 -6.49
CA GLN A 41 -2.73 24.83 -6.18
C GLN A 41 -1.44 24.48 -6.95
N ASN A 42 -1.38 24.75 -8.26
CA ASN A 42 -0.19 24.51 -9.08
C ASN A 42 1.01 25.29 -8.53
N ALA A 43 0.86 26.54 -8.14
CA ALA A 43 1.93 27.36 -7.59
C ALA A 43 2.46 26.83 -6.26
N VAL A 44 1.55 26.53 -5.31
CA VAL A 44 1.91 26.02 -3.98
C VAL A 44 2.56 24.65 -4.07
N PHE A 45 1.98 23.71 -4.84
CA PHE A 45 2.57 22.38 -4.96
C PHE A 45 3.88 22.38 -5.74
N PHE A 46 4.08 23.29 -6.68
CA PHE A 46 5.38 23.45 -7.31
C PHE A 46 6.44 23.97 -6.32
N GLU A 47 6.07 24.87 -5.40
CA GLU A 47 6.94 25.31 -4.32
C GLU A 47 7.31 24.15 -3.37
N PHE A 48 6.35 23.26 -3.01
CA PHE A 48 6.66 22.05 -2.27
C PHE A 48 7.65 21.17 -3.03
N LEU A 49 7.44 20.92 -4.32
CA LEU A 49 8.39 20.15 -5.13
C LEU A 49 9.79 20.76 -5.10
N GLN A 50 9.92 22.07 -5.28
CA GLN A 50 11.22 22.74 -5.24
C GLN A 50 11.95 22.57 -3.90
N ASN A 51 11.22 22.40 -2.80
CA ASN A 51 11.78 22.29 -1.47
C ASN A 51 11.99 20.84 -1.03
N THR A 52 11.05 19.96 -1.29
CA THR A 52 10.99 18.62 -0.67
C THR A 52 11.22 17.46 -1.63
N TYR A 53 11.00 17.66 -2.94
CA TYR A 53 11.11 16.60 -3.93
C TYR A 53 12.51 15.97 -3.96
N LEU A 54 12.59 14.65 -4.03
CA LEU A 54 13.87 13.94 -4.02
C LEU A 54 14.79 14.38 -5.18
N TRP A 55 14.20 14.62 -6.34
CA TRP A 55 14.92 15.05 -7.55
C TRP A 55 14.62 16.53 -7.88
N TYR A 56 14.61 17.40 -6.87
CA TYR A 56 14.29 18.81 -7.03
C TYR A 56 15.24 19.56 -8.01
N ASP A 57 16.47 19.07 -8.17
CA ASP A 57 17.46 19.59 -9.09
C ASP A 57 17.17 19.31 -10.57
N GLN A 58 16.23 18.39 -10.84
CA GLN A 58 15.72 18.08 -12.18
C GLN A 58 14.47 18.90 -12.56
N LEU A 59 13.92 19.67 -11.63
CA LEU A 59 12.76 20.53 -11.88
C LEU A 59 13.14 21.76 -12.71
N PRO A 60 12.21 22.32 -13.51
CA PRO A 60 12.40 23.63 -14.12
C PRO A 60 12.55 24.70 -13.03
N ALA A 61 13.28 25.78 -13.32
CA ALA A 61 13.50 26.86 -12.37
C ALA A 61 12.20 27.58 -11.95
N SER A 62 11.20 27.59 -12.82
CA SER A 62 9.87 28.15 -12.58
C SER A 62 8.86 27.56 -13.56
N ILE A 63 7.58 27.64 -13.21
CA ILE A 63 6.45 27.31 -14.08
C ILE A 63 5.57 28.55 -14.28
N ASP A 64 4.68 28.51 -15.26
CA ASP A 64 3.50 29.36 -15.32
C ASP A 64 2.32 28.55 -14.73
N PRO A 65 1.83 28.85 -13.50
CA PRO A 65 0.76 28.07 -12.88
C PRO A 65 -0.56 28.11 -13.65
N GLU A 66 -0.79 29.14 -14.49
CA GLU A 66 -1.99 29.26 -15.31
C GLU A 66 -1.96 28.39 -16.56
N ALA A 67 -0.77 27.87 -16.93
CA ALA A 67 -0.61 26.99 -18.08
C ALA A 67 -1.19 25.58 -17.89
N TYR A 68 -1.46 25.18 -16.64
CA TYR A 68 -1.93 23.84 -16.31
C TYR A 68 -3.36 23.85 -15.81
N ASN A 69 -4.18 22.95 -16.30
CA ASN A 69 -5.59 22.81 -15.93
C ASN A 69 -5.81 21.93 -14.67
N SER A 70 -4.75 21.33 -14.14
CA SER A 70 -4.76 20.55 -12.89
C SER A 70 -3.34 20.37 -12.36
N VAL A 71 -3.21 20.02 -11.07
CA VAL A 71 -1.92 19.65 -10.45
C VAL A 71 -1.34 18.39 -11.08
N ASN A 72 -2.17 17.42 -11.47
CA ASN A 72 -1.70 16.24 -12.20
C ASN A 72 -1.05 16.60 -13.53
N ALA A 73 -1.66 17.53 -14.29
CA ALA A 73 -1.08 18.00 -15.56
C ALA A 73 0.27 18.72 -15.34
N MET A 74 0.40 19.49 -14.25
CA MET A 74 1.67 20.08 -13.84
C MET A 74 2.71 19.02 -13.47
N LEU A 75 2.36 18.06 -12.62
CA LEU A 75 3.26 16.97 -12.22
C LEU A 75 3.75 16.17 -13.42
N ASP A 76 2.86 15.85 -14.37
CA ASP A 76 3.22 15.08 -15.57
C ASP A 76 4.26 15.81 -16.44
N ASP A 77 4.25 17.15 -16.44
CA ASP A 77 5.19 17.97 -17.20
C ASP A 77 6.53 18.16 -16.48
N VAL A 78 6.51 18.31 -15.13
CA VAL A 78 7.71 18.73 -14.39
C VAL A 78 8.46 17.60 -13.69
N ARG A 79 7.80 16.46 -13.41
CA ARG A 79 8.41 15.37 -12.65
C ARG A 79 9.54 14.69 -13.42
N PHE A 80 10.54 14.21 -12.65
CA PHE A 80 11.65 13.43 -13.21
C PHE A 80 11.16 12.15 -13.89
N GLU A 81 11.82 11.72 -14.96
CA GLU A 81 11.36 10.59 -15.78
C GLU A 81 11.25 9.24 -15.02
N GLN A 82 12.08 9.03 -13.98
CA GLN A 82 11.99 7.85 -13.11
C GLN A 82 10.84 7.93 -12.10
N ASP A 83 10.31 9.14 -11.84
CA ASP A 83 9.19 9.32 -10.94
C ASP A 83 7.88 8.94 -11.62
N ARG A 84 7.42 7.75 -11.35
CA ARG A 84 6.12 7.23 -11.74
C ARG A 84 5.14 7.11 -10.57
N PHE A 85 5.51 7.64 -9.41
CA PHE A 85 4.84 7.40 -8.14
C PHE A 85 4.26 8.66 -7.50
N SER A 86 4.79 9.86 -7.79
CA SER A 86 4.21 11.10 -7.31
C SER A 86 2.81 11.30 -7.86
N GLY A 87 1.91 11.74 -7.03
CA GLY A 87 0.52 11.93 -7.38
C GLY A 87 -0.19 12.90 -6.46
N PHE A 88 -1.46 13.08 -6.73
CA PHE A 88 -2.31 14.05 -6.10
C PHE A 88 -3.69 13.44 -5.87
N SER A 89 -4.28 13.64 -4.71
CA SER A 89 -5.58 13.10 -4.33
C SER A 89 -6.42 14.09 -3.55
N GLU A 90 -7.72 13.87 -3.50
CA GLU A 90 -8.59 14.57 -2.54
C GLU A 90 -8.27 14.11 -1.11
N LYS A 91 -8.22 15.06 -0.17
CA LYS A 91 -7.88 14.78 1.23
C LYS A 91 -8.84 13.77 1.86
N GLN A 92 -10.14 13.89 1.61
CA GLN A 92 -11.12 12.97 2.17
C GLN A 92 -10.84 11.52 1.75
N ALA A 93 -10.57 11.28 0.46
CA ALA A 93 -10.27 9.93 -0.04
C ALA A 93 -8.95 9.38 0.53
N PHE A 94 -7.95 10.26 0.71
CA PHE A 94 -6.69 9.91 1.34
C PHE A 94 -6.88 9.51 2.81
N ASP A 95 -7.58 10.33 3.59
CA ASP A 95 -7.85 10.07 5.01
C ASP A 95 -8.72 8.82 5.19
N ASP A 96 -9.75 8.64 4.35
CA ASP A 96 -10.61 7.46 4.42
C ASP A 96 -9.81 6.18 4.22
N PHE A 97 -8.89 6.16 3.27
CA PHE A 97 -8.07 4.97 3.02
C PHE A 97 -6.99 4.74 4.09
N PHE A 98 -6.17 5.76 4.39
CA PHE A 98 -4.99 5.59 5.24
C PHE A 98 -5.28 5.69 6.75
N GLU A 99 -6.26 6.53 7.15
CA GLU A 99 -6.54 6.82 8.55
C GLU A 99 -7.81 6.13 9.06
N ASN A 100 -8.83 6.03 8.22
CA ASN A 100 -10.12 5.45 8.60
C ASN A 100 -10.29 4.00 8.16
N ALA A 101 -9.38 3.49 7.31
CA ALA A 101 -9.45 2.16 6.71
C ALA A 101 -10.82 1.87 6.08
N THR A 102 -11.35 2.84 5.34
CA THR A 102 -12.65 2.75 4.66
C THR A 102 -12.58 3.31 3.24
N PHE A 103 -13.48 2.87 2.39
CA PHE A 103 -13.74 3.50 1.09
C PHE A 103 -15.18 3.29 0.68
N VAL A 104 -15.69 4.12 -0.24
CA VAL A 104 -17.01 3.92 -0.84
C VAL A 104 -16.87 3.07 -2.09
N GLY A 105 -17.43 1.86 -2.08
CA GLY A 105 -17.27 0.92 -3.19
C GLY A 105 -18.14 -0.33 -3.07
N PHE A 106 -17.89 -1.31 -3.94
CA PHE A 106 -18.54 -2.62 -3.91
C PHE A 106 -17.82 -3.60 -2.98
N GLY A 107 -16.55 -3.38 -2.69
CA GLY A 107 -15.77 -4.13 -1.71
C GLY A 107 -15.04 -5.35 -2.26
N PHE A 108 -14.41 -5.25 -3.42
CA PHE A 108 -13.53 -6.28 -3.97
C PHE A 108 -12.33 -5.68 -4.73
N SER A 109 -11.31 -6.50 -4.91
CA SER A 109 -10.18 -6.21 -5.81
C SER A 109 -10.12 -7.27 -6.91
N SER A 110 -9.75 -6.86 -8.11
CA SER A 110 -9.66 -7.77 -9.26
C SER A 110 -8.38 -7.56 -10.07
N ASP A 111 -8.00 -8.60 -10.81
CA ASP A 111 -6.98 -8.54 -11.84
C ASP A 111 -7.65 -8.37 -13.21
N SER A 112 -7.25 -7.32 -13.93
CA SER A 112 -7.76 -7.00 -15.27
C SER A 112 -6.81 -7.44 -16.39
N ALA A 113 -5.62 -7.92 -16.07
CA ALA A 113 -4.56 -8.19 -17.06
C ALA A 113 -4.44 -9.66 -17.46
N SER A 114 -4.79 -10.60 -16.57
CA SER A 114 -4.56 -12.02 -16.80
C SER A 114 -5.55 -12.67 -17.76
N ASP A 115 -6.72 -12.08 -17.98
CA ASP A 115 -7.74 -12.60 -18.89
C ASP A 115 -8.41 -11.49 -19.71
N PRO A 116 -8.36 -11.53 -21.05
CA PRO A 116 -8.96 -10.50 -21.90
C PRO A 116 -10.50 -10.48 -21.87
N ASN A 117 -11.15 -11.51 -21.29
CA ASN A 117 -12.61 -11.64 -21.27
C ASN A 117 -13.21 -11.60 -19.87
N ALA A 118 -12.38 -11.53 -18.83
CA ALA A 118 -12.85 -11.49 -17.45
C ALA A 118 -11.89 -10.73 -16.54
N TYR A 119 -12.42 -10.02 -15.56
CA TYR A 119 -11.63 -9.60 -14.39
C TYR A 119 -11.65 -10.72 -13.36
N ILE A 120 -10.48 -11.16 -12.91
CA ILE A 120 -10.35 -12.24 -11.92
C ILE A 120 -10.32 -11.61 -10.52
N VAL A 121 -11.23 -12.04 -9.66
CA VAL A 121 -11.33 -11.51 -8.29
C VAL A 121 -10.13 -11.96 -7.45
N ARG A 122 -9.35 -11.00 -6.96
CA ARG A 122 -8.21 -11.23 -6.08
C ARG A 122 -8.65 -11.49 -4.65
N TYR A 123 -9.55 -10.64 -4.14
CA TYR A 123 -10.14 -10.74 -2.80
C TYR A 123 -11.42 -9.92 -2.69
N VAL A 124 -12.19 -10.22 -1.65
CA VAL A 124 -13.45 -9.54 -1.31
C VAL A 124 -13.38 -9.16 0.18
N PHE A 125 -13.81 -7.94 0.49
CA PHE A 125 -13.90 -7.49 1.88
C PHE A 125 -15.15 -8.01 2.57
N GLY A 126 -15.02 -8.41 3.83
CA GLY A 126 -16.15 -8.88 4.63
C GLY A 126 -17.21 -7.81 4.84
N GLY A 127 -18.49 -8.19 4.83
CA GLY A 127 -19.63 -7.30 4.99
C GLY A 127 -19.98 -6.45 3.78
N SER A 128 -19.18 -6.50 2.70
CA SER A 128 -19.35 -5.70 1.49
C SER A 128 -20.50 -6.14 0.60
N ALA A 129 -20.87 -5.29 -0.35
CA ALA A 129 -21.86 -5.63 -1.37
C ALA A 129 -21.40 -6.79 -2.26
N ALA A 130 -20.11 -6.91 -2.53
CA ALA A 130 -19.52 -8.00 -3.29
C ALA A 130 -19.68 -9.35 -2.55
N GLU A 131 -19.36 -9.38 -1.25
CA GLU A 131 -19.59 -10.59 -0.43
C GLU A 131 -21.05 -10.97 -0.38
N GLN A 132 -21.96 -10.00 -0.16
CA GLN A 132 -23.40 -10.24 -0.14
C GLN A 132 -23.94 -10.74 -1.50
N ALA A 133 -23.31 -10.32 -2.60
CA ALA A 133 -23.60 -10.83 -3.94
C ALA A 133 -23.07 -12.25 -4.18
N GLY A 134 -22.28 -12.78 -3.24
CA GLY A 134 -21.63 -14.09 -3.32
C GLY A 134 -20.38 -14.11 -4.18
N LEU A 135 -19.76 -12.94 -4.45
CA LEU A 135 -18.47 -12.85 -5.12
C LEU A 135 -17.38 -13.36 -4.20
N ALA A 136 -16.40 -14.05 -4.73
CA ALA A 136 -15.29 -14.64 -3.97
C ALA A 136 -13.99 -14.64 -4.79
N ARG A 137 -12.86 -14.88 -4.13
CA ARG A 137 -11.55 -15.03 -4.78
C ARG A 137 -11.62 -16.11 -5.88
N GLY A 138 -11.04 -15.84 -7.03
CA GLY A 138 -11.02 -16.71 -8.19
C GLY A 138 -12.26 -16.64 -9.09
N ASP A 139 -13.31 -15.92 -8.67
CA ASP A 139 -14.46 -15.66 -9.54
C ASP A 139 -14.06 -14.79 -10.74
N ARG A 140 -14.76 -15.00 -11.87
CA ARG A 140 -14.47 -14.34 -13.15
C ARG A 140 -15.61 -13.38 -13.49
N LEU A 141 -15.41 -12.08 -13.29
CA LEU A 141 -16.35 -11.04 -13.73
C LEU A 141 -16.29 -10.91 -15.25
N THR A 142 -17.41 -11.18 -15.92
CA THR A 142 -17.51 -11.20 -17.39
C THR A 142 -18.33 -10.04 -17.96
N ASN A 143 -19.20 -9.45 -17.12
CA ASN A 143 -19.98 -8.26 -17.49
C ASN A 143 -20.15 -7.35 -16.26
N ILE A 144 -19.95 -6.05 -16.45
CA ILE A 144 -20.10 -5.04 -15.43
C ILE A 144 -20.92 -3.89 -16.00
N ASN A 145 -22.04 -3.58 -15.37
CA ASN A 145 -22.93 -2.48 -15.74
C ASN A 145 -23.36 -2.48 -17.24
N GLY A 146 -23.55 -3.68 -17.81
CA GLY A 146 -23.94 -3.86 -19.20
C GLY A 146 -22.78 -3.95 -20.20
N PHE A 147 -21.54 -3.72 -19.78
CA PHE A 147 -20.34 -3.84 -20.62
C PHE A 147 -19.66 -5.20 -20.40
N SER A 148 -19.30 -5.89 -21.48
CA SER A 148 -18.38 -7.03 -21.39
C SER A 148 -16.95 -6.51 -21.12
N ILE A 149 -16.10 -7.35 -20.53
CA ILE A 149 -14.71 -6.96 -20.25
C ILE A 149 -13.94 -6.61 -21.53
N ALA A 150 -14.18 -7.35 -22.62
CA ALA A 150 -13.61 -7.01 -23.93
C ALA A 150 -14.05 -5.61 -24.41
N GLN A 151 -15.31 -5.21 -24.22
CA GLN A 151 -15.77 -3.86 -24.57
C GLN A 151 -15.12 -2.78 -23.71
N ILE A 152 -14.93 -3.05 -22.41
CA ILE A 152 -14.24 -2.11 -21.49
C ILE A 152 -12.82 -1.86 -22.00
N ALA A 153 -12.09 -2.92 -22.35
CA ALA A 153 -10.72 -2.83 -22.87
C ALA A 153 -10.66 -2.17 -24.26
N ASP A 154 -11.46 -2.62 -25.22
CA ASP A 154 -11.44 -2.13 -26.61
C ASP A 154 -11.82 -0.64 -26.72
N GLN A 155 -12.77 -0.18 -25.88
CA GLN A 155 -13.23 1.20 -25.87
C GLN A 155 -12.49 2.08 -24.86
N GLN A 156 -11.56 1.51 -24.09
CA GLN A 156 -10.82 2.20 -23.03
C GLN A 156 -11.74 2.97 -22.07
N LEU A 157 -12.81 2.29 -21.63
CA LEU A 157 -13.81 2.90 -20.75
C LEU A 157 -13.18 3.24 -19.39
N SER A 158 -13.51 4.43 -18.86
CA SER A 158 -13.06 4.84 -17.54
C SER A 158 -13.75 4.04 -16.43
N ASN A 159 -13.09 3.95 -15.26
CA ASN A 159 -13.68 3.34 -14.07
C ASN A 159 -15.03 3.99 -13.71
N GLU A 160 -15.15 5.30 -13.81
CA GLU A 160 -16.41 6.00 -13.58
C GLU A 160 -17.52 5.56 -14.55
N THR A 161 -17.19 5.29 -15.82
CA THR A 161 -18.17 4.78 -16.78
C THR A 161 -18.62 3.36 -16.43
N VAL A 162 -17.71 2.51 -16.00
CA VAL A 162 -17.96 1.08 -15.73
C VAL A 162 -18.59 0.88 -14.35
N PHE A 163 -17.99 1.48 -13.32
CA PHE A 163 -18.36 1.28 -11.91
C PHE A 163 -19.19 2.43 -11.33
N GLY A 164 -19.39 3.51 -12.09
CA GLY A 164 -20.13 4.70 -11.66
C GLY A 164 -19.38 5.58 -10.67
N PRO A 165 -19.98 6.71 -10.25
CA PRO A 165 -19.39 7.63 -9.28
C PRO A 165 -19.18 6.97 -7.90
N ASN A 166 -18.26 7.51 -7.10
CA ASN A 166 -18.01 7.04 -5.74
C ASN A 166 -19.07 7.60 -4.76
N GLU A 167 -20.32 7.18 -4.97
CA GLU A 167 -21.48 7.60 -4.17
C GLU A 167 -22.18 6.38 -3.57
N GLU A 168 -22.48 6.44 -2.27
CA GLU A 168 -23.26 5.39 -1.61
C GLU A 168 -24.62 5.18 -2.29
N GLY A 169 -25.03 3.92 -2.42
CA GLY A 169 -26.30 3.54 -3.06
C GLY A 169 -26.22 3.42 -4.59
N PHE A 170 -25.12 3.84 -5.23
CA PHE A 170 -24.98 3.62 -6.68
C PHE A 170 -24.94 2.13 -6.97
N THR A 171 -25.82 1.67 -7.89
CA THR A 171 -26.04 0.24 -8.13
C THR A 171 -25.65 -0.13 -9.56
N ILE A 172 -24.90 -1.23 -9.70
CA ILE A 172 -24.55 -1.84 -10.99
C ILE A 172 -25.08 -3.27 -11.09
N ALA A 173 -25.33 -3.72 -12.31
CA ALA A 173 -25.55 -5.12 -12.61
C ALA A 173 -24.20 -5.79 -12.91
N VAL A 174 -24.00 -6.99 -12.38
CA VAL A 174 -22.78 -7.78 -12.63
C VAL A 174 -23.11 -9.21 -13.05
N THR A 175 -22.27 -9.75 -13.94
CA THR A 175 -22.28 -11.18 -14.26
C THR A 175 -20.91 -11.74 -13.96
N PHE A 176 -20.85 -12.81 -13.19
CA PHE A 176 -19.60 -13.53 -12.92
C PHE A 176 -19.79 -15.04 -12.99
N THR A 177 -18.69 -15.74 -13.23
CA THR A 177 -18.65 -17.20 -13.31
C THR A 177 -17.78 -17.73 -12.19
N LYS A 178 -18.31 -18.66 -11.42
CA LYS A 178 -17.62 -19.40 -10.36
C LYS A 178 -16.58 -20.37 -10.94
N PRO A 179 -15.61 -20.84 -10.16
CA PRO A 179 -14.65 -21.88 -10.59
C PRO A 179 -15.33 -23.19 -11.07
N ASP A 180 -16.52 -23.51 -10.57
CA ASP A 180 -17.33 -24.66 -11.00
C ASP A 180 -18.17 -24.41 -12.28
N ASN A 181 -17.96 -23.27 -12.95
CA ASN A 181 -18.69 -22.75 -14.12
C ASN A 181 -20.13 -22.32 -13.85
N THR A 182 -20.55 -22.18 -12.59
CA THR A 182 -21.85 -21.58 -12.27
C THR A 182 -21.85 -20.10 -12.63
N VAL A 183 -22.81 -19.67 -13.46
CA VAL A 183 -22.97 -18.26 -13.84
C VAL A 183 -23.95 -17.59 -12.89
N VAL A 184 -23.52 -16.48 -12.31
CA VAL A 184 -24.31 -15.65 -11.40
C VAL A 184 -24.57 -14.30 -12.05
N ASN A 185 -25.85 -13.88 -12.06
CA ASN A 185 -26.28 -12.54 -12.47
C ASN A 185 -26.93 -11.87 -11.26
N THR A 186 -26.41 -10.74 -10.85
CA THR A 186 -26.87 -10.03 -9.64
C THR A 186 -26.64 -8.52 -9.75
N GLN A 187 -26.99 -7.81 -8.70
CA GLN A 187 -26.71 -6.39 -8.56
C GLN A 187 -25.90 -6.14 -7.29
N MET A 188 -25.04 -5.14 -7.33
CA MET A 188 -24.29 -4.65 -6.17
C MET A 188 -24.51 -3.14 -6.04
N SER A 189 -24.66 -2.67 -4.80
CA SER A 189 -24.78 -1.23 -4.50
C SER A 189 -23.58 -0.78 -3.69
N LYS A 190 -22.96 0.34 -4.08
CA LYS A 190 -21.84 0.93 -3.33
C LYS A 190 -22.28 1.29 -1.90
N SER A 191 -21.40 1.02 -0.95
CA SER A 191 -21.54 1.43 0.45
C SER A 191 -20.18 1.78 1.03
N ALA A 192 -20.14 2.37 2.22
CA ALA A 192 -18.92 2.44 2.99
C ALA A 192 -18.44 1.01 3.32
N VAL A 193 -17.23 0.68 2.93
CA VAL A 193 -16.59 -0.62 3.13
C VAL A 193 -15.43 -0.45 4.09
N GLY A 194 -15.47 -1.15 5.23
CA GLY A 194 -14.31 -1.26 6.11
C GLY A 194 -13.28 -2.19 5.49
N THR A 195 -12.01 -1.81 5.52
CA THR A 195 -10.94 -2.60 4.94
C THR A 195 -10.19 -3.37 6.02
N ASN A 196 -9.83 -4.60 5.73
CA ASN A 196 -8.85 -5.38 6.48
C ASN A 196 -7.60 -5.58 5.63
N THR A 197 -6.50 -5.94 6.27
CA THR A 197 -5.21 -6.17 5.62
C THR A 197 -4.72 -7.61 5.79
N VAL A 198 -5.11 -8.30 6.85
CA VAL A 198 -4.91 -9.74 7.04
C VAL A 198 -6.11 -10.49 6.49
N PHE A 199 -5.91 -11.30 5.45
CA PHE A 199 -6.95 -12.10 4.80
C PHE A 199 -6.95 -13.57 5.23
N ALA A 200 -5.80 -14.09 5.65
CA ALA A 200 -5.69 -15.44 6.21
C ALA A 200 -4.47 -15.57 7.12
N THR A 201 -4.65 -16.29 8.21
CA THR A 201 -3.58 -16.77 9.11
C THR A 201 -3.82 -18.24 9.36
N GLN A 202 -2.86 -19.11 9.05
CA GLN A 202 -3.01 -20.55 9.23
C GLN A 202 -1.67 -21.29 9.23
N VAL A 203 -1.68 -22.57 9.61
CA VAL A 203 -0.52 -23.44 9.48
C VAL A 203 -0.72 -24.38 8.31
N ILE A 204 0.27 -24.46 7.43
CA ILE A 204 0.25 -25.31 6.23
C ILE A 204 1.04 -26.59 6.50
N PRO A 205 0.51 -27.78 6.11
CA PRO A 205 1.24 -29.03 6.20
C PRO A 205 2.52 -29.01 5.34
N SER A 206 3.67 -29.32 5.96
CA SER A 206 4.96 -29.34 5.28
C SER A 206 5.87 -30.38 5.91
N ASN A 207 6.85 -30.88 5.15
CA ASN A 207 7.94 -31.71 5.66
C ASN A 207 9.07 -30.88 6.31
N ALA A 208 9.06 -29.56 6.09
CA ALA A 208 10.04 -28.63 6.66
C ALA A 208 9.72 -28.22 8.11
N GLY A 209 8.64 -28.74 8.69
CA GLY A 209 8.16 -28.38 10.02
C GLY A 209 6.80 -27.71 10.00
N SER A 210 6.51 -26.96 11.06
CA SER A 210 5.28 -26.16 11.19
C SER A 210 5.45 -24.84 10.39
N VAL A 211 4.79 -24.76 9.24
CA VAL A 211 4.89 -23.58 8.34
C VAL A 211 3.68 -22.66 8.57
N GLY A 212 3.91 -21.48 9.10
CA GLY A 212 2.90 -20.42 9.14
C GLY A 212 2.67 -19.83 7.74
N TYR A 213 1.43 -19.53 7.43
CA TYR A 213 1.03 -18.75 6.25
C TYR A 213 0.25 -17.52 6.72
N LEU A 214 0.70 -16.35 6.26
CA LEU A 214 0.07 -15.08 6.52
C LEU A 214 -0.21 -14.36 5.19
N SER A 215 -1.48 -14.19 4.83
CA SER A 215 -1.88 -13.36 3.69
C SER A 215 -2.11 -11.93 4.18
N PHE A 216 -1.20 -11.02 3.81
CA PHE A 216 -1.24 -9.61 4.18
C PHE A 216 -1.31 -8.73 2.92
N GLN A 217 -2.52 -8.25 2.62
CA GLN A 217 -2.87 -7.57 1.37
C GLN A 217 -3.40 -6.15 1.64
N ASN A 218 -3.81 -5.42 0.60
CA ASN A 218 -4.49 -4.13 0.66
C ASN A 218 -3.67 -2.96 1.22
N GLY A 219 -2.45 -3.19 1.70
CA GLY A 219 -1.56 -2.12 2.16
C GLY A 219 -1.21 -2.16 3.65
N PHE A 220 -0.26 -1.31 4.02
CA PHE A 220 0.18 -1.05 5.40
C PHE A 220 -0.55 0.21 5.89
N ILE A 221 -1.78 0.05 6.34
CA ILE A 221 -2.72 1.11 6.71
C ILE A 221 -3.09 1.03 8.20
N GLU A 222 -4.01 1.86 8.66
CA GLU A 222 -4.35 2.01 10.07
C GLU A 222 -4.61 0.68 10.82
N PRO A 223 -5.49 -0.26 10.36
CA PRO A 223 -5.80 -1.47 11.13
C PRO A 223 -4.69 -2.53 11.12
N SER A 224 -3.66 -2.36 10.31
CA SER A 224 -2.63 -3.38 10.08
C SER A 224 -1.88 -3.78 11.35
N ASP A 225 -1.58 -2.84 12.23
CA ASP A 225 -0.82 -3.13 13.45
C ASP A 225 -1.60 -4.07 14.37
N ASP A 226 -2.89 -3.81 14.60
CA ASP A 226 -3.74 -4.66 15.47
C ASP A 226 -3.99 -6.04 14.81
N GLU A 227 -4.20 -6.07 13.51
CA GLU A 227 -4.39 -7.32 12.76
C GLU A 227 -3.11 -8.18 12.75
N LEU A 228 -1.93 -7.58 12.60
CA LEU A 228 -0.64 -8.27 12.68
C LEU A 228 -0.37 -8.79 14.11
N ILE A 229 -0.66 -8.00 15.16
CA ILE A 229 -0.56 -8.45 16.54
C ILE A 229 -1.40 -9.72 16.75
N ALA A 230 -2.64 -9.74 16.27
CA ALA A 230 -3.53 -10.89 16.38
C ALA A 230 -3.00 -12.10 15.59
N ALA A 231 -2.56 -11.88 14.32
CA ALA A 231 -2.04 -12.95 13.47
C ALA A 231 -0.76 -13.59 14.05
N PHE A 232 0.19 -12.78 14.53
CA PHE A 232 1.42 -13.31 15.14
C PHE A 232 1.15 -13.97 16.50
N ALA A 233 0.17 -13.52 17.27
CA ALA A 233 -0.27 -14.22 18.47
C ALA A 233 -0.82 -15.62 18.15
N GLU A 234 -1.58 -15.77 17.05
CA GLU A 234 -2.07 -17.04 16.57
C GLU A 234 -0.91 -17.95 16.12
N LEU A 235 -0.02 -17.47 15.26
CA LEU A 235 1.13 -18.22 14.75
C LEU A 235 2.07 -18.67 15.88
N ALA A 236 2.33 -17.82 16.88
CA ALA A 236 3.17 -18.15 18.01
C ALA A 236 2.59 -19.31 18.84
N THR A 237 1.25 -19.41 18.98
CA THR A 237 0.61 -20.54 19.69
C THR A 237 0.78 -21.87 18.95
N GLN A 238 1.02 -21.83 17.63
CA GLN A 238 1.22 -23.01 16.80
C GLN A 238 2.69 -23.47 16.73
N ASN A 239 3.60 -22.72 17.35
CA ASN A 239 5.05 -22.95 17.34
C ASN A 239 5.56 -23.16 15.90
N VAL A 240 5.32 -22.17 15.04
CA VAL A 240 5.78 -22.23 13.63
C VAL A 240 7.29 -22.12 13.55
N ASP A 241 7.89 -22.96 12.69
CA ASP A 241 9.33 -23.02 12.43
C ASP A 241 9.73 -22.15 11.22
N GLU A 242 8.79 -21.90 10.31
CA GLU A 242 8.96 -21.17 9.05
C GLU A 242 7.74 -20.29 8.78
N LEU A 243 7.91 -19.22 8.01
CA LEU A 243 6.81 -18.35 7.58
C LEU A 243 6.79 -18.19 6.07
N ILE A 244 5.60 -18.35 5.48
CA ILE A 244 5.27 -17.87 4.14
C ILE A 244 4.41 -16.61 4.31
N LEU A 245 4.97 -15.46 3.93
CA LEU A 245 4.29 -14.16 3.93
C LEU A 245 3.79 -13.84 2.52
N ASP A 246 2.49 -13.77 2.33
CA ASP A 246 1.88 -13.47 1.04
C ASP A 246 1.61 -11.97 0.89
N LEU A 247 2.41 -11.29 0.06
CA LEU A 247 2.32 -9.87 -0.26
C LEU A 247 1.93 -9.62 -1.73
N ARG A 248 1.37 -10.61 -2.42
CA ARG A 248 1.16 -10.54 -3.87
C ARG A 248 0.36 -9.32 -4.34
N TYR A 249 -0.58 -8.83 -3.55
CA TYR A 249 -1.42 -7.69 -3.91
C TYR A 249 -1.34 -6.54 -2.89
N ASN A 250 -0.20 -6.44 -2.21
CA ASN A 250 0.02 -5.40 -1.22
C ASN A 250 0.83 -4.24 -1.84
N PRO A 251 0.22 -3.05 -2.05
CA PRO A 251 0.88 -1.93 -2.72
C PRO A 251 1.84 -1.14 -1.82
N GLY A 252 2.02 -1.55 -0.56
CA GLY A 252 2.80 -0.82 0.42
C GLY A 252 1.96 0.04 1.33
N GLY A 253 2.53 1.10 1.87
CA GLY A 253 1.90 2.02 2.83
C GLY A 253 2.88 2.53 3.89
N ARG A 254 2.48 2.52 5.16
CA ARG A 254 3.25 3.11 6.27
C ARG A 254 4.53 2.33 6.57
N VAL A 255 5.67 3.03 6.57
CA VAL A 255 6.98 2.46 6.91
C VAL A 255 7.01 1.92 8.35
N SER A 256 6.29 2.57 9.28
CA SER A 256 6.20 2.11 10.68
C SER A 256 5.58 0.72 10.80
N VAL A 257 4.50 0.46 10.05
CA VAL A 257 3.85 -0.87 10.01
C VAL A 257 4.78 -1.91 9.39
N ALA A 258 5.54 -1.54 8.34
CA ALA A 258 6.55 -2.43 7.77
C ALA A 258 7.64 -2.78 8.79
N GLY A 259 8.15 -1.81 9.56
CA GLY A 259 9.10 -2.05 10.64
C GLY A 259 8.54 -2.97 11.74
N ASN A 260 7.25 -2.83 12.06
CA ASN A 260 6.56 -3.71 13.00
C ASN A 260 6.46 -5.14 12.46
N LEU A 261 6.01 -5.34 11.22
CA LEU A 261 5.92 -6.66 10.59
C LEU A 261 7.29 -7.33 10.51
N ALA A 262 8.33 -6.60 10.07
CA ALA A 262 9.68 -7.10 10.02
C ALA A 262 10.20 -7.53 11.42
N SER A 263 9.87 -6.75 12.45
CA SER A 263 10.20 -7.06 13.84
C SER A 263 9.46 -8.29 14.39
N PHE A 264 8.21 -8.50 13.99
CA PHE A 264 7.48 -9.74 14.33
C PHE A 264 8.09 -10.98 13.69
N ILE A 265 8.62 -10.85 12.46
CA ILE A 265 9.27 -11.96 11.75
C ILE A 265 10.61 -12.31 12.40
N SER A 266 11.47 -11.31 12.57
CA SER A 266 12.86 -11.50 13.00
C SER A 266 13.01 -11.67 14.51
N GLY A 267 12.14 -11.05 15.31
CA GLY A 267 12.23 -11.08 16.77
C GLY A 267 13.62 -10.73 17.28
N SER A 268 14.14 -11.58 18.18
CA SER A 268 15.45 -11.41 18.79
C SER A 268 16.63 -11.58 17.81
N VAL A 269 16.41 -12.12 16.61
CA VAL A 269 17.47 -12.33 15.59
C VAL A 269 18.06 -11.01 15.12
N ALA A 270 17.23 -9.96 14.95
CA ALA A 270 17.64 -8.66 14.46
C ALA A 270 17.37 -7.51 15.46
N ASP A 271 16.99 -7.79 16.71
CA ASP A 271 16.62 -6.76 17.69
C ASP A 271 17.71 -5.68 17.83
N GLY A 272 17.29 -4.42 17.69
CA GLY A 272 18.16 -3.23 17.75
C GLY A 272 18.94 -2.93 16.48
N GLU A 273 19.00 -3.86 15.52
CA GLU A 273 19.65 -3.62 14.22
C GLU A 273 18.81 -2.66 13.35
N VAL A 274 19.45 -2.10 12.31
CA VAL A 274 18.78 -1.18 11.37
C VAL A 274 17.93 -1.96 10.37
N PHE A 275 16.62 -1.67 10.36
CA PHE A 275 15.70 -2.17 9.34
C PHE A 275 15.84 -1.35 8.05
N THR A 276 15.71 -0.02 8.16
CA THR A 276 15.84 0.90 7.03
C THR A 276 16.20 2.29 7.47
N THR A 277 16.83 3.05 6.59
CA THR A 277 17.01 4.50 6.73
C THR A 277 16.26 5.19 5.60
N LEU A 278 15.48 6.22 5.95
CA LEU A 278 14.85 7.15 5.04
C LEU A 278 15.82 8.31 4.83
N GLU A 279 16.24 8.50 3.58
CA GLU A 279 17.18 9.56 3.21
C GLU A 279 16.48 10.59 2.33
N TYR A 280 16.40 11.82 2.83
CA TYR A 280 15.78 12.95 2.13
C TYR A 280 16.79 13.63 1.18
N ASN A 281 16.32 14.63 0.42
CA ASN A 281 17.23 15.44 -0.38
C ASN A 281 18.18 16.27 0.52
N ASP A 282 19.25 16.84 -0.05
CA ASP A 282 20.29 17.58 0.70
C ASP A 282 19.77 18.84 1.41
N LYS A 283 18.62 19.41 0.99
CA LYS A 283 17.95 20.52 1.68
C LYS A 283 17.23 20.08 2.96
N ASN A 284 16.93 18.79 3.07
CA ASN A 284 16.14 18.19 4.13
C ASN A 284 16.87 17.02 4.82
N ALA A 285 18.20 16.95 4.74
CA ALA A 285 19.01 15.88 5.33
C ALA A 285 18.87 15.79 6.87
N ASP A 286 18.43 16.86 7.53
CA ASP A 286 18.08 16.87 8.95
C ASP A 286 16.81 16.09 9.28
N ARG A 287 16.04 15.68 8.27
CA ARG A 287 14.85 14.80 8.37
C ARG A 287 15.20 13.33 8.18
N ASP A 288 16.45 12.98 7.85
CA ASP A 288 16.85 11.59 7.71
C ASP A 288 16.51 10.81 8.97
N PHE A 289 15.90 9.65 8.78
CA PHE A 289 15.34 8.88 9.88
C PHE A 289 15.61 7.39 9.73
N THR A 290 16.12 6.78 10.80
CA THR A 290 16.40 5.34 10.83
C THR A 290 15.33 4.60 11.63
N VAL A 291 14.78 3.57 11.04
CA VAL A 291 13.90 2.60 11.70
C VAL A 291 14.71 1.38 12.05
N SER A 292 14.71 1.00 13.34
CA SER A 292 15.36 -0.22 13.82
C SER A 292 14.33 -1.30 14.12
N PHE A 293 14.77 -2.56 14.03
CA PHE A 293 14.02 -3.68 14.56
C PHE A 293 13.84 -3.55 16.07
N SER A 294 12.75 -4.05 16.59
CA SER A 294 12.47 -4.08 18.02
C SER A 294 11.89 -5.43 18.40
N ASP A 295 12.29 -5.95 19.56
CA ASP A 295 11.68 -7.16 20.12
C ASP A 295 10.16 -6.96 20.33
N ARG A 296 9.39 -7.96 19.93
CA ARG A 296 7.92 -7.95 19.96
C ARG A 296 7.39 -9.17 20.68
N ILE A 297 6.35 -8.97 21.49
CA ILE A 297 5.61 -10.10 22.06
C ILE A 297 5.03 -10.93 20.91
N ASN A 298 5.22 -12.25 20.94
CA ASN A 298 4.84 -13.20 19.90
C ASN A 298 5.63 -13.05 18.57
N ALA A 299 6.80 -12.44 18.59
CA ALA A 299 7.72 -12.54 17.47
C ALA A 299 8.14 -14.01 17.25
N LEU A 300 8.44 -14.36 16.00
CA LEU A 300 8.71 -15.75 15.62
C LEU A 300 10.18 -16.12 15.66
N ASP A 301 11.09 -15.17 15.86
CA ASP A 301 12.56 -15.38 15.92
C ASP A 301 13.12 -16.16 14.71
N LEU A 302 12.61 -15.88 13.51
CA LEU A 302 12.94 -16.63 12.32
C LEU A 302 14.30 -16.17 11.75
N THR A 303 15.01 -17.14 11.17
CA THR A 303 16.26 -16.89 10.40
C THR A 303 16.04 -16.98 8.90
N ARG A 304 14.83 -17.32 8.45
CA ARG A 304 14.39 -17.35 7.06
C ARG A 304 12.92 -16.96 6.96
N VAL A 305 12.56 -16.31 5.84
CA VAL A 305 11.17 -16.04 5.44
C VAL A 305 11.00 -16.28 3.96
N VAL A 306 9.88 -16.88 3.56
CA VAL A 306 9.49 -16.99 2.14
C VAL A 306 8.39 -15.96 1.87
N ILE A 307 8.59 -15.10 0.87
CA ILE A 307 7.65 -14.02 0.55
C ILE A 307 7.07 -14.25 -0.85
N LEU A 308 5.73 -14.31 -0.94
CA LEU A 308 5.04 -14.42 -2.23
C LEU A 308 4.86 -13.02 -2.83
N THR A 309 5.28 -12.85 -4.09
CA THR A 309 5.36 -11.54 -4.74
C THR A 309 4.74 -11.53 -6.13
N THR A 310 4.23 -10.36 -6.54
CA THR A 310 3.86 -10.03 -7.92
C THR A 310 4.31 -8.61 -8.25
N SER A 311 4.05 -8.13 -9.47
CA SER A 311 4.26 -6.72 -9.82
C SER A 311 3.39 -5.73 -9.04
N SER A 312 2.39 -6.21 -8.29
CA SER A 312 1.60 -5.40 -7.35
C SER A 312 2.21 -5.33 -5.94
N THR A 313 3.25 -6.14 -5.64
CA THR A 313 4.03 -6.05 -4.41
C THR A 313 4.94 -4.82 -4.51
N CYS A 314 4.67 -3.77 -3.71
CA CYS A 314 5.26 -2.45 -3.95
C CYS A 314 5.66 -1.72 -2.66
N SER A 315 6.64 -0.79 -2.76
CA SER A 315 6.96 0.18 -1.69
C SER A 315 7.26 -0.49 -0.34
N ALA A 316 6.44 -0.27 0.72
CA ALA A 316 6.64 -0.87 2.04
C ALA A 316 6.69 -2.41 2.00
N SER A 317 6.02 -3.07 1.04
CA SER A 317 6.15 -4.51 0.81
C SER A 317 7.55 -4.90 0.32
N GLU A 318 8.13 -4.10 -0.58
CA GLU A 318 9.51 -4.30 -1.05
C GLU A 318 10.52 -3.95 0.05
N LEU A 319 10.16 -2.99 0.90
CA LEU A 319 10.96 -2.62 2.06
C LEU A 319 11.11 -3.78 3.05
N ILE A 320 10.07 -4.62 3.25
CA ILE A 320 10.18 -5.87 4.02
C ILE A 320 11.28 -6.77 3.43
N ILE A 321 11.27 -6.99 2.12
CA ILE A 321 12.24 -7.85 1.44
C ILE A 321 13.65 -7.28 1.59
N ASN A 322 13.83 -5.99 1.24
CA ASN A 322 15.13 -5.32 1.26
C ASN A 322 15.69 -5.14 2.67
N GLY A 323 14.84 -4.79 3.64
CA GLY A 323 15.25 -4.52 5.02
C GLY A 323 15.56 -5.79 5.82
N LEU A 324 14.91 -6.93 5.52
CA LEU A 324 15.22 -8.22 6.15
C LEU A 324 16.46 -8.91 5.55
N ALA A 325 16.75 -8.69 4.27
CA ALA A 325 17.82 -9.40 3.55
C ALA A 325 19.22 -9.34 4.20
N PRO A 326 19.66 -8.23 4.83
CA PRO A 326 20.94 -8.21 5.56
C PRO A 326 20.99 -9.07 6.82
N HIS A 327 19.83 -9.47 7.37
CA HIS A 327 19.71 -10.07 8.71
C HIS A 327 19.27 -11.53 8.69
N MET A 328 18.63 -11.98 7.59
CA MET A 328 18.11 -13.34 7.46
C MET A 328 18.03 -13.79 6.00
N ASP A 329 17.74 -15.07 5.79
CA ASP A 329 17.51 -15.64 4.44
C ASP A 329 16.10 -15.22 3.96
N VAL A 330 16.03 -14.37 2.93
CA VAL A 330 14.78 -13.90 2.33
C VAL A 330 14.62 -14.54 0.95
N VAL A 331 13.62 -15.39 0.82
CA VAL A 331 13.30 -16.09 -0.43
C VAL A 331 12.02 -15.52 -1.02
N THR A 332 12.06 -15.09 -2.27
CA THR A 332 10.89 -14.58 -2.98
C THR A 332 10.36 -15.60 -3.99
N VAL A 333 9.04 -15.82 -4.02
CA VAL A 333 8.37 -16.77 -4.92
C VAL A 333 7.22 -16.06 -5.63
N GLY A 334 7.19 -16.14 -6.95
CA GLY A 334 6.19 -15.49 -7.79
C GLY A 334 6.81 -14.71 -8.94
N SER A 335 6.57 -13.42 -9.07
CA SER A 335 7.20 -12.56 -10.07
C SER A 335 7.97 -11.41 -9.43
N ALA A 336 8.72 -10.65 -10.25
CA ALA A 336 9.39 -9.45 -9.81
C ALA A 336 8.39 -8.42 -9.24
N THR A 337 8.83 -7.64 -8.25
CA THR A 337 8.06 -6.60 -7.60
C THR A 337 7.96 -5.33 -8.45
N CYS A 338 7.27 -4.28 -7.97
CA CYS A 338 6.99 -3.07 -8.75
C CYS A 338 8.20 -2.14 -8.98
N GLY A 339 9.18 -2.14 -8.06
CA GLY A 339 10.35 -1.26 -8.14
C GLY A 339 10.13 0.15 -7.58
N LYS A 340 9.68 0.27 -6.32
CA LYS A 340 9.50 1.55 -5.63
C LYS A 340 10.42 1.67 -4.40
N PRO A 341 11.73 1.92 -4.57
CA PRO A 341 12.68 2.10 -3.47
C PRO A 341 12.58 3.49 -2.82
N VAL A 342 11.49 4.18 -3.02
CA VAL A 342 11.28 5.58 -2.63
C VAL A 342 9.94 5.74 -1.93
N GLY A 343 9.80 6.83 -1.18
CA GLY A 343 8.57 7.12 -0.45
C GLY A 343 8.23 8.61 -0.41
N GLN A 344 7.09 8.89 0.19
CA GLN A 344 6.54 10.23 0.31
C GLN A 344 6.03 10.50 1.71
N SER A 345 6.29 11.74 2.19
CA SER A 345 5.56 12.37 3.28
C SER A 345 4.60 13.35 2.64
N PRO A 346 3.28 13.12 2.71
CA PRO A 346 2.30 13.93 2.00
C PRO A 346 2.26 15.38 2.50
N ASP A 347 2.01 16.32 1.57
CA ASP A 347 1.75 17.73 1.87
C ASP A 347 0.30 18.09 1.52
N GLU A 348 -0.36 18.87 2.37
CA GLU A 348 -1.77 19.20 2.21
C GLU A 348 -1.95 20.68 1.84
N TYR A 349 -2.86 20.94 0.91
CA TYR A 349 -3.31 22.28 0.56
C TYR A 349 -4.71 22.24 -0.09
N CYS A 350 -5.63 23.09 0.42
CA CYS A 350 -6.97 23.25 -0.15
C CYS A 350 -7.75 21.94 -0.32
N ASP A 351 -7.87 21.15 0.73
CA ASP A 351 -8.57 19.86 0.74
C ASP A 351 -7.98 18.82 -0.25
N MET A 352 -6.73 19.04 -0.64
CA MET A 352 -5.98 18.16 -1.52
C MET A 352 -4.68 17.72 -0.87
N VAL A 353 -4.20 16.55 -1.24
CA VAL A 353 -2.95 15.94 -0.78
C VAL A 353 -2.02 15.74 -1.95
N LEU A 354 -0.82 16.32 -1.88
CA LEU A 354 0.28 16.02 -2.78
C LEU A 354 1.16 14.94 -2.14
N SER A 355 1.25 13.79 -2.79
CA SER A 355 2.16 12.70 -2.43
C SER A 355 3.35 12.71 -3.40
N ALA A 356 4.26 13.68 -3.24
CA ALA A 356 5.49 13.75 -4.02
C ALA A 356 6.59 12.88 -3.38
N ILE A 357 7.38 12.19 -4.21
CA ILE A 357 8.54 11.44 -3.73
C ILE A 357 9.54 12.39 -3.08
N ASN A 358 9.82 12.22 -1.79
CA ASN A 358 10.69 13.10 -1.05
C ASN A 358 11.77 12.40 -0.23
N PHE A 359 11.79 11.07 -0.18
CA PHE A 359 12.88 10.28 0.38
C PHE A 359 13.12 8.98 -0.41
N ARG A 360 14.31 8.44 -0.30
CA ARG A 360 14.62 7.06 -0.68
C ARG A 360 14.78 6.19 0.55
N THR A 361 14.63 4.88 0.40
CA THR A 361 14.83 3.92 1.47
C THR A 361 16.07 3.06 1.19
N VAL A 362 16.90 2.88 2.20
CA VAL A 362 18.07 2.00 2.14
C VAL A 362 18.08 1.05 3.33
N ASN A 363 18.58 -0.18 3.14
CA ASN A 363 18.75 -1.15 4.21
C ASN A 363 20.02 -0.85 5.05
N SER A 364 20.33 -1.71 6.02
CA SER A 364 21.50 -1.56 6.90
C SER A 364 22.86 -1.58 6.16
N LEU A 365 22.91 -2.06 4.92
CA LEU A 365 24.09 -2.07 4.04
C LEU A 365 24.14 -0.86 3.10
N GLY A 366 23.13 0.03 3.13
CA GLY A 366 23.00 1.17 2.23
C GLY A 366 22.42 0.80 0.85
N GLU A 367 21.83 -0.38 0.69
CA GLU A 367 21.25 -0.86 -0.56
C GLU A 367 19.76 -0.46 -0.65
N GLY A 368 19.33 0.07 -1.80
CA GLY A 368 17.96 0.55 -1.99
C GLY A 368 17.64 0.92 -3.45
N ASP A 369 18.44 0.50 -4.40
CA ASP A 369 18.38 0.99 -5.80
C ASP A 369 17.66 -0.02 -6.72
N TYR A 370 16.46 -0.48 -6.30
CA TYR A 370 15.68 -1.51 -7.01
C TYR A 370 14.53 -0.93 -7.85
N PHE A 371 14.78 0.13 -8.64
CA PHE A 371 13.75 0.74 -9.50
C PHE A 371 13.17 -0.20 -10.57
N ASP A 372 13.87 -1.27 -10.92
CA ASP A 372 13.39 -2.31 -11.82
C ASP A 372 12.63 -3.45 -11.12
N GLY A 373 12.40 -3.32 -9.81
CA GLY A 373 11.81 -4.34 -8.95
C GLY A 373 12.83 -5.34 -8.39
N LEU A 374 12.45 -5.97 -7.31
CA LEU A 374 13.19 -7.08 -6.71
C LEU A 374 12.83 -8.37 -7.45
N PRO A 375 13.80 -9.12 -7.99
CA PRO A 375 13.52 -10.34 -8.75
C PRO A 375 13.03 -11.46 -7.83
N ALA A 376 12.15 -12.34 -8.33
CA ALA A 376 11.78 -13.55 -7.62
C ALA A 376 12.94 -14.57 -7.61
N THR A 377 13.22 -15.15 -6.44
CA THR A 377 14.14 -16.30 -6.31
C THR A 377 13.59 -17.50 -7.09
N CYS A 378 12.29 -17.78 -6.96
CA CYS A 378 11.58 -18.79 -7.73
C CYS A 378 10.46 -18.13 -8.56
N SER A 379 10.63 -18.10 -9.88
CA SER A 379 9.63 -17.51 -10.78
C SER A 379 8.45 -18.45 -10.99
N VAL A 380 7.25 -18.03 -10.58
CA VAL A 380 5.98 -18.75 -10.72
C VAL A 380 4.89 -17.75 -11.09
N GLU A 381 4.06 -18.09 -12.09
CA GLU A 381 2.94 -17.25 -12.50
C GLU A 381 1.79 -17.34 -11.49
N ASP A 382 1.25 -16.17 -11.08
CA ASP A 382 0.07 -16.10 -10.23
C ASP A 382 -1.20 -16.29 -11.06
N GLN A 383 -1.97 -17.33 -10.76
CA GLN A 383 -3.15 -17.73 -11.55
C GLN A 383 -4.48 -17.44 -10.85
N ILE A 384 -4.52 -17.09 -9.58
CA ILE A 384 -5.72 -16.82 -8.77
C ILE A 384 -6.78 -17.92 -8.92
N VAL A 385 -6.40 -19.16 -8.69
CA VAL A 385 -7.26 -20.34 -8.93
C VAL A 385 -7.77 -21.02 -7.67
N ALA A 386 -7.35 -20.54 -6.49
CA ALA A 386 -7.67 -21.16 -5.21
C ALA A 386 -7.80 -20.13 -4.09
N ASP A 387 -8.42 -20.53 -2.99
CA ASP A 387 -8.50 -19.73 -1.77
C ASP A 387 -7.12 -19.55 -1.10
N TRP A 388 -7.04 -18.57 -0.20
CA TRP A 388 -5.85 -18.31 0.58
C TRP A 388 -5.40 -19.55 1.35
N GLY A 389 -4.10 -19.85 1.27
CA GLY A 389 -3.49 -20.97 1.98
C GLY A 389 -3.76 -22.36 1.38
N SER A 390 -4.44 -22.46 0.25
CA SER A 390 -4.64 -23.72 -0.48
C SER A 390 -3.38 -24.08 -1.25
N LEU A 391 -2.95 -25.35 -1.18
CA LEU A 391 -1.86 -25.88 -2.00
C LEU A 391 -2.24 -26.08 -3.49
N ASP A 392 -3.50 -25.85 -3.86
CA ASP A 392 -3.90 -25.74 -5.25
C ASP A 392 -3.46 -24.40 -5.87
N ASP A 393 -3.07 -23.41 -5.05
CA ASP A 393 -2.41 -22.17 -5.50
C ASP A 393 -0.96 -22.49 -5.92
N PRO A 394 -0.59 -22.31 -7.21
CA PRO A 394 0.72 -22.72 -7.70
C PRO A 394 1.88 -21.95 -7.07
N VAL A 395 1.68 -20.69 -6.68
CA VAL A 395 2.71 -19.85 -6.05
C VAL A 395 2.97 -20.34 -4.63
N LEU A 396 1.90 -20.61 -3.87
CA LEU A 396 2.01 -21.16 -2.52
C LEU A 396 2.60 -22.58 -2.54
N ALA A 397 2.15 -23.43 -3.46
CA ALA A 397 2.70 -24.79 -3.61
C ALA A 397 4.22 -24.76 -3.87
N ALA A 398 4.68 -23.84 -4.73
CA ALA A 398 6.10 -23.67 -5.02
C ALA A 398 6.90 -23.17 -3.80
N ALA A 399 6.31 -22.29 -2.97
CA ALA A 399 6.92 -21.84 -1.73
C ALA A 399 7.11 -22.99 -0.72
N VAL A 400 6.08 -23.81 -0.55
CA VAL A 400 6.15 -25.00 0.30
C VAL A 400 7.17 -26.02 -0.25
N ASP A 401 7.24 -26.21 -1.57
CA ASP A 401 8.24 -27.07 -2.21
C ASP A 401 9.67 -26.56 -1.96
N TYR A 402 9.87 -25.23 -2.06
CA TYR A 402 11.16 -24.61 -1.73
C TYR A 402 11.55 -24.86 -0.26
N LEU A 403 10.64 -24.68 0.69
CA LEU A 403 10.89 -24.97 2.10
C LEU A 403 11.27 -26.43 2.33
N ASN A 404 10.65 -27.38 1.59
CA ASN A 404 10.91 -28.81 1.71
C ASN A 404 12.23 -29.26 1.06
N THR A 405 12.67 -28.57 0.01
CA THR A 405 13.78 -29.07 -0.85
C THR A 405 15.00 -28.15 -0.88
N GLY A 406 14.86 -26.89 -0.47
CA GLY A 406 15.88 -25.84 -0.58
C GLY A 406 16.14 -25.38 -2.02
N SER A 407 15.24 -25.66 -2.96
CA SER A 407 15.42 -25.32 -4.38
C SER A 407 14.08 -25.07 -5.06
N CYS A 408 14.11 -24.22 -6.12
CA CYS A 408 12.94 -24.02 -6.96
C CYS A 408 12.63 -25.31 -7.74
N GLY A 409 11.39 -25.81 -7.64
CA GLY A 409 10.94 -27.00 -8.38
C GLY A 409 10.98 -26.81 -9.89
N LEU A 410 10.80 -27.89 -10.65
CA LEU A 410 10.85 -27.88 -12.13
C LEU A 410 9.81 -26.97 -12.79
N GLN A 411 8.74 -26.61 -12.10
CA GLN A 411 7.73 -25.65 -12.60
C GLN A 411 8.25 -24.20 -12.63
N ALA A 412 9.19 -23.85 -11.77
CA ALA A 412 9.81 -22.51 -11.72
C ALA A 412 10.80 -22.25 -12.89
N ALA A 413 11.18 -23.26 -13.66
CA ALA A 413 12.14 -23.16 -14.76
C ALA A 413 11.52 -22.71 -16.11
N GLY A 414 10.24 -22.36 -16.15
CA GLY A 414 9.50 -21.93 -17.33
C GLY A 414 9.67 -20.44 -17.67
N LYS A 415 10.70 -20.14 -18.49
CA LYS A 415 10.85 -18.91 -19.29
C LYS A 415 10.78 -17.56 -18.54
N SER A 416 11.84 -17.21 -17.83
CA SER A 416 12.23 -15.81 -17.67
C SER A 416 12.68 -15.24 -19.03
N LEU A 417 11.77 -14.79 -19.86
CA LEU A 417 12.00 -13.96 -21.07
C LEU A 417 10.70 -13.20 -21.38
N LEU A 418 10.14 -12.50 -20.40
CA LEU A 418 9.24 -11.41 -20.71
C LEU A 418 10.04 -10.12 -20.55
N SER A 419 10.25 -9.44 -21.68
CA SER A 419 10.61 -8.03 -21.72
C SER A 419 9.78 -7.32 -20.68
N ILE A 420 10.43 -6.82 -19.64
CA ILE A 420 9.81 -5.95 -18.64
C ILE A 420 9.51 -4.67 -19.40
N THR A 421 8.31 -4.56 -19.95
CA THR A 421 7.76 -3.24 -20.28
C THR A 421 7.53 -2.61 -18.91
N PRO A 422 8.17 -1.47 -18.59
CA PRO A 422 7.90 -0.79 -17.33
C PRO A 422 6.39 -0.60 -17.23
N PRO A 423 5.77 -0.87 -16.08
CA PRO A 423 4.36 -0.64 -15.89
C PRO A 423 4.05 0.82 -16.26
N PRO A 424 2.84 1.11 -16.80
CA PRO A 424 2.46 2.47 -17.13
C PRO A 424 2.63 3.37 -15.90
N LYS A 425 2.90 4.67 -16.13
CA LYS A 425 3.00 5.67 -15.06
C LYS A 425 1.77 5.54 -14.18
N LEU A 426 1.95 4.99 -12.97
CA LEU A 426 0.88 4.83 -12.00
C LEU A 426 0.68 6.20 -11.34
N HIS A 427 -0.42 6.88 -11.63
CA HIS A 427 -0.87 7.99 -10.79
C HIS A 427 -1.19 7.45 -9.40
N TYR A 428 -0.84 8.17 -8.34
CA TYR A 428 -1.13 7.77 -6.96
C TYR A 428 -2.64 7.53 -6.73
N GLN A 429 -3.53 8.27 -7.41
CA GLN A 429 -4.96 7.97 -7.47
C GLN A 429 -5.26 6.55 -8.00
N ALA A 430 -4.45 6.05 -8.93
CA ALA A 430 -4.59 4.69 -9.43
C ALA A 430 -4.27 3.66 -8.35
N LEU A 431 -3.28 3.90 -7.50
CA LEU A 431 -2.97 3.02 -6.35
C LEU A 431 -4.13 2.99 -5.33
N LEU A 432 -4.82 4.12 -5.13
CA LEU A 432 -5.97 4.20 -4.21
C LEU A 432 -7.28 3.70 -4.83
N THR A 433 -7.44 3.74 -6.15
CA THR A 433 -8.75 3.50 -6.79
C THR A 433 -8.75 2.44 -7.89
N GLU A 434 -7.65 2.16 -8.58
CA GLU A 434 -7.64 1.22 -9.71
C GLU A 434 -7.74 -0.25 -9.29
N HIS A 435 -7.48 -0.58 -8.03
CA HIS A 435 -7.50 -1.95 -7.53
C HIS A 435 -8.66 -2.25 -6.57
N LEU A 436 -9.39 -1.23 -6.11
CA LEU A 436 -10.55 -1.37 -5.22
C LEU A 436 -11.82 -0.90 -5.95
N HIS A 437 -12.75 -1.81 -6.14
CA HIS A 437 -14.03 -1.54 -6.77
C HIS A 437 -15.18 -1.69 -5.78
#